data_2e742e7e678f23a9098514366e6b90c0
#
_entry.id   2e742e7e678f23a9098514366e6b90c0
#
_cell.length_a   1.000
_cell.length_b   1.000
_cell.length_c   1.000
_cell.angle_alpha   90.00
_cell.angle_beta   90.00
_cell.angle_gamma   90.00
#
_symmetry.space_group_name_H-M   'P 1'
#
loop_
_entity.id
_entity.type
_entity.pdbx_description
1 polymer ?
#
loop_
_entity_poly.entity_id
_entity_poly.type
_entity_poly.pdbx_seq_one_letter_code
_entity_poly.pdbx_strand_id
1 'polypeptide(L)'
;MSGTRKNAIKSIITALVVCLVAIAALAATTTKGNEGKGKFYYKQDCKQCHVKGAPGGELTPLSKTQAQWKAFFAKGKHPGDNQPLLKVKDMDEEKLNDIYTFLYNHAVDSPQPETCGK
;
A
#
# COMPACT_ATOMS: atom_id res chain seq x y z
N MET A 1 9.00 55.70 7.08
CA MET A 1 7.99 54.79 7.69
C MET A 1 7.41 53.74 6.74
N SER A 2 7.77 53.74 5.47
CA SER A 2 7.28 52.74 4.48
C SER A 2 8.05 51.42 4.45
N GLY A 3 9.30 51.37 4.93
CA GLY A 3 10.16 50.20 4.85
C GLY A 3 9.85 49.08 5.86
N THR A 4 9.42 49.45 7.06
CA THR A 4 9.20 48.50 8.15
C THR A 4 7.98 47.58 7.92
N ARG A 5 6.93 48.10 7.29
CA ARG A 5 5.72 47.33 6.95
C ARG A 5 5.97 46.28 5.85
N LYS A 6 6.79 46.63 4.85
CA LYS A 6 7.12 45.71 3.73
C LYS A 6 7.97 44.55 4.21
N ASN A 7 8.85 44.76 5.17
CA ASN A 7 9.68 43.69 5.74
C ASN A 7 8.90 42.77 6.67
N ALA A 8 7.94 43.30 7.44
CA ALA A 8 7.06 42.50 8.29
C ALA A 8 6.14 41.59 7.45
N ILE A 9 5.60 42.10 6.34
CA ILE A 9 4.74 41.30 5.44
C ILE A 9 5.54 40.18 4.78
N LYS A 10 6.78 40.47 4.33
CA LYS A 10 7.67 39.41 3.75
C LYS A 10 8.00 38.33 4.76
N SER A 11 8.31 38.68 6.02
CA SER A 11 8.58 37.72 7.09
C SER A 11 7.37 36.83 7.41
N ILE A 12 6.16 37.41 7.42
CA ILE A 12 4.91 36.66 7.69
C ILE A 12 4.64 35.68 6.54
N ILE A 13 4.80 36.08 5.30
CA ILE A 13 4.60 35.21 4.13
C ILE A 13 5.61 34.07 4.12
N THR A 14 6.87 34.34 4.43
CA THR A 14 7.92 33.30 4.49
C THR A 14 7.63 32.28 5.60
N ALA A 15 7.18 32.73 6.78
CA ALA A 15 6.81 31.85 7.87
C ALA A 15 5.59 30.99 7.53
N LEU A 16 4.61 31.53 6.83
CA LEU A 16 3.40 30.81 6.41
C LEU A 16 3.72 29.73 5.36
N VAL A 17 4.61 30.02 4.42
CA VAL A 17 5.04 29.06 3.39
C VAL A 17 5.82 27.91 4.02
N VAL A 18 6.70 28.18 4.99
CA VAL A 18 7.47 27.16 5.70
C VAL A 18 6.55 26.25 6.53
N CYS A 19 5.51 26.79 7.17
CA CYS A 19 4.52 25.99 7.91
C CYS A 19 3.69 25.09 6.98
N LEU A 20 3.31 25.57 5.79
CA LEU A 20 2.55 24.77 4.82
C LEU A 20 3.35 23.59 4.25
N VAL A 21 4.66 23.75 4.06
CA VAL A 21 5.53 22.67 3.58
C VAL A 21 5.76 21.62 4.67
N ALA A 22 5.80 22.02 5.95
CA ALA A 22 5.98 21.11 7.08
C ALA A 22 4.76 20.17 7.30
N ILE A 23 3.54 20.63 6.96
CA ILE A 23 2.32 19.83 7.11
C ILE A 23 2.23 18.73 6.03
N ALA A 24 2.80 18.93 4.86
CA ALA A 24 2.82 17.92 3.80
C ALA A 24 3.74 16.73 4.08
N ALA A 25 4.67 16.84 5.02
CA ALA A 25 5.61 15.77 5.36
C ALA A 25 5.08 14.76 6.42
N LEU A 26 3.92 15.02 7.04
CA LEU A 26 3.33 14.11 8.05
C LEU A 26 2.37 13.05 7.47
N ALA A 27 2.17 13.00 6.17
CA ALA A 27 1.15 12.14 5.55
C ALA A 27 1.67 10.81 4.99
N ALA A 28 2.80 10.29 5.43
CA ALA A 28 3.33 9.02 4.91
C ALA A 28 4.05 8.17 5.98
N THR A 29 3.42 7.98 7.13
CA THR A 29 3.72 6.79 7.93
C THR A 29 2.71 5.71 7.57
N THR A 30 2.87 5.07 6.41
CA THR A 30 2.28 3.75 6.20
C THR A 30 2.95 2.83 7.22
N THR A 31 2.24 2.54 8.29
CA THR A 31 2.68 1.54 9.26
C THR A 31 2.90 0.24 8.49
N LYS A 32 4.10 -0.31 8.60
CA LYS A 32 4.41 -1.61 7.99
C LYS A 32 3.39 -2.62 8.49
N GLY A 33 2.69 -3.30 7.59
CA GLY A 33 1.71 -4.33 7.93
C GLY A 33 2.37 -5.54 8.60
N ASN A 34 1.55 -6.36 9.24
CA ASN A 34 2.00 -7.61 9.86
C ASN A 34 2.02 -8.74 8.82
N GLU A 35 3.21 -9.22 8.49
CA GLU A 35 3.41 -10.25 7.47
C GLU A 35 2.74 -11.59 7.82
N GLY A 36 2.79 -12.01 9.09
CA GLY A 36 2.16 -13.26 9.54
C GLY A 36 0.65 -13.21 9.42
N LYS A 37 0.02 -12.12 9.85
CA LYS A 37 -1.41 -11.88 9.63
C LYS A 37 -1.72 -11.79 8.14
N GLY A 38 -0.90 -11.12 7.36
CA GLY A 38 -1.06 -10.98 5.92
C GLY A 38 -1.07 -12.32 5.20
N LYS A 39 -0.16 -13.23 5.55
CA LYS A 39 -0.15 -14.62 5.04
C LYS A 39 -1.43 -15.37 5.40
N PHE A 40 -1.93 -15.21 6.61
CA PHE A 40 -3.17 -15.83 7.06
C PHE A 40 -4.38 -15.29 6.26
N TYR A 41 -4.55 -13.98 6.20
CA TYR A 41 -5.65 -13.35 5.46
C TYR A 41 -5.59 -13.64 3.96
N TYR A 42 -4.40 -13.60 3.37
CA TYR A 42 -4.22 -13.97 1.97
C TYR A 42 -4.72 -15.39 1.68
N LYS A 43 -4.41 -16.36 2.54
CA LYS A 43 -4.90 -17.74 2.40
C LYS A 43 -6.42 -17.83 2.57
N GLN A 44 -6.97 -17.07 3.51
CA GLN A 44 -8.39 -17.10 3.84
C GLN A 44 -9.24 -16.37 2.79
N ASP A 45 -8.82 -15.20 2.33
CA ASP A 45 -9.68 -14.30 1.55
C ASP A 45 -9.37 -14.31 0.06
N CYS A 46 -8.09 -14.46 -0.33
CA CYS A 46 -7.68 -14.45 -1.74
C CYS A 46 -7.62 -15.84 -2.35
N LYS A 47 -7.08 -16.82 -1.63
CA LYS A 47 -6.89 -18.18 -2.13
C LYS A 47 -8.20 -18.94 -2.39
N GLN A 48 -9.33 -18.48 -1.90
CA GLN A 48 -10.63 -19.10 -2.23
C GLN A 48 -10.93 -19.05 -3.75
N CYS A 49 -10.50 -17.98 -4.41
CA CYS A 49 -10.70 -17.80 -5.85
C CYS A 49 -9.39 -17.92 -6.65
N HIS A 50 -8.23 -17.78 -5.99
CA HIS A 50 -6.92 -17.72 -6.64
C HIS A 50 -6.08 -18.97 -6.40
N VAL A 51 -6.65 -20.15 -6.67
CA VAL A 51 -5.95 -21.44 -6.70
C VAL A 51 -5.91 -22.01 -8.12
N LYS A 52 -5.02 -22.94 -8.36
CA LYS A 52 -4.91 -23.63 -9.65
C LYS A 52 -6.27 -24.26 -10.04
N GLY A 53 -6.74 -23.92 -11.22
CA GLY A 53 -8.01 -24.42 -11.76
C GLY A 53 -9.26 -23.65 -11.34
N ALA A 54 -9.15 -22.66 -10.44
CA ALA A 54 -10.24 -21.76 -10.11
C ALA A 54 -10.40 -20.62 -11.14
N PRO A 55 -11.57 -19.96 -11.21
CA PRO A 55 -11.82 -18.89 -12.18
C PRO A 55 -10.84 -17.71 -12.09
N GLY A 56 -10.33 -17.40 -10.89
CA GLY A 56 -9.34 -16.34 -10.67
C GLY A 56 -7.91 -16.70 -11.07
N GLY A 57 -7.67 -17.96 -11.42
CA GLY A 57 -6.34 -18.49 -11.68
C GLY A 57 -5.46 -18.55 -10.43
N GLU A 58 -4.31 -19.21 -10.56
CA GLU A 58 -3.37 -19.29 -9.45
C GLU A 58 -2.68 -17.96 -9.23
N LEU A 59 -2.74 -17.46 -8.00
CA LEU A 59 -2.03 -16.28 -7.55
C LEU A 59 -1.14 -16.64 -6.36
N THR A 60 0.14 -16.31 -6.44
CA THR A 60 1.12 -16.51 -5.36
C THR A 60 1.94 -15.24 -5.19
N PRO A 61 2.69 -15.07 -4.11
CA PRO A 61 3.62 -13.95 -3.99
C PRO A 61 4.58 -13.85 -5.18
N LEU A 62 4.97 -15.00 -5.75
CA LEU A 62 5.86 -15.09 -6.91
C LEU A 62 5.22 -14.65 -8.23
N SER A 63 3.90 -14.45 -8.26
CA SER A 63 3.19 -14.04 -9.49
C SER A 63 3.53 -12.62 -9.95
N LYS A 64 4.15 -11.82 -9.09
CA LYS A 64 4.51 -10.42 -9.37
C LYS A 64 5.83 -10.05 -8.71
N THR A 65 6.47 -9.03 -9.27
CA THR A 65 7.59 -8.33 -8.63
C THR A 65 7.11 -7.42 -7.51
N GLN A 66 8.01 -6.98 -6.65
CA GLN A 66 7.71 -6.00 -5.60
C GLN A 66 7.09 -4.71 -6.18
N ALA A 67 7.63 -4.21 -7.28
CA ALA A 67 7.10 -3.03 -7.95
C ALA A 67 5.68 -3.26 -8.50
N GLN A 68 5.40 -4.44 -9.04
CA GLN A 68 4.07 -4.81 -9.54
C GLN A 68 3.06 -4.97 -8.40
N TRP A 69 3.43 -5.57 -7.27
CA TRP A 69 2.58 -5.64 -6.09
C TRP A 69 2.25 -4.25 -5.55
N LYS A 70 3.26 -3.38 -5.43
CA LYS A 70 3.04 -1.99 -5.02
C LYS A 70 2.05 -1.27 -5.94
N ALA A 71 2.22 -1.38 -7.26
CA ALA A 71 1.31 -0.78 -8.23
C ALA A 71 -0.11 -1.36 -8.15
N PHE A 72 -0.26 -2.66 -7.94
CA PHE A 72 -1.54 -3.32 -7.79
C PHE A 72 -2.33 -2.79 -6.58
N PHE A 73 -1.70 -2.77 -5.40
CA PHE A 73 -2.35 -2.27 -4.18
C PHE A 73 -2.59 -0.76 -4.22
N ALA A 74 -1.72 0.01 -4.88
CA ALA A 74 -1.93 1.45 -5.08
C ALA A 74 -3.16 1.75 -5.94
N LYS A 75 -3.49 0.90 -6.91
CA LYS A 75 -4.75 1.00 -7.67
C LYS A 75 -5.97 0.67 -6.82
N GLY A 76 -5.82 -0.18 -5.83
CA GLY A 76 -6.88 -0.57 -4.90
C GLY A 76 -8.09 -1.25 -5.54
N LYS A 77 -7.93 -1.81 -6.74
CA LYS A 77 -9.01 -2.41 -7.53
C LYS A 77 -8.65 -3.81 -8.00
N HIS A 78 -9.66 -4.68 -8.00
CA HIS A 78 -9.56 -6.02 -8.55
C HIS A 78 -9.62 -5.99 -10.09
N PRO A 79 -8.65 -6.58 -10.80
CA PRO A 79 -8.56 -6.42 -12.27
C PRO A 79 -9.73 -6.99 -13.06
N GLY A 80 -10.39 -8.03 -12.56
CA GLY A 80 -11.43 -8.74 -13.30
C GLY A 80 -12.75 -7.97 -13.38
N ASP A 81 -13.18 -7.38 -12.28
CA ASP A 81 -14.47 -6.70 -12.15
C ASP A 81 -14.34 -5.20 -11.82
N ASN A 82 -13.11 -4.71 -11.73
CA ASN A 82 -12.78 -3.33 -11.38
C ASN A 82 -13.36 -2.85 -10.03
N GLN A 83 -13.78 -3.79 -9.17
CA GLN A 83 -14.28 -3.48 -7.83
C GLN A 83 -13.14 -3.05 -6.89
N PRO A 84 -13.40 -2.13 -5.95
CA PRO A 84 -12.43 -1.82 -4.91
C PRO A 84 -12.04 -3.07 -4.12
N LEU A 85 -10.75 -3.26 -3.81
CA LEU A 85 -10.27 -4.38 -2.99
C LEU A 85 -10.93 -4.40 -1.61
N LEU A 86 -11.30 -3.24 -1.06
CA LEU A 86 -12.04 -3.11 0.19
C LEU A 86 -13.49 -3.64 0.11
N LYS A 87 -14.01 -3.99 -1.08
CA LYS A 87 -15.31 -4.63 -1.25
C LYS A 87 -15.24 -6.16 -1.23
N VAL A 88 -14.05 -6.74 -1.23
CA VAL A 88 -13.86 -8.16 -0.93
C VAL A 88 -14.38 -8.41 0.48
N LYS A 89 -15.09 -9.53 0.66
CA LYS A 89 -15.75 -9.88 1.93
C LYS A 89 -14.79 -9.73 3.13
N ASP A 90 -15.27 -9.05 4.16
CA ASP A 90 -14.55 -8.83 5.42
C ASP A 90 -13.18 -8.14 5.28
N MET A 91 -12.93 -7.45 4.15
CA MET A 91 -11.71 -6.69 3.92
C MET A 91 -11.79 -5.29 4.53
N ASP A 92 -10.76 -4.90 5.25
CA ASP A 92 -10.50 -3.56 5.74
C ASP A 92 -9.10 -3.09 5.36
N GLU A 93 -8.76 -1.84 5.65
CA GLU A 93 -7.46 -1.27 5.29
C GLU A 93 -6.30 -1.93 6.03
N GLU A 94 -6.49 -2.34 7.29
CA GLU A 94 -5.44 -3.02 8.07
C GLU A 94 -5.14 -4.39 7.46
N LYS A 95 -6.15 -5.22 7.21
CA LYS A 95 -5.99 -6.51 6.54
C LYS A 95 -5.36 -6.38 5.18
N LEU A 96 -5.80 -5.39 4.39
CA LEU A 96 -5.27 -5.16 3.06
C LEU A 96 -3.79 -4.78 3.10
N ASN A 97 -3.39 -3.95 4.06
CA ASN A 97 -1.99 -3.57 4.30
C ASN A 97 -1.14 -4.77 4.78
N ASP A 98 -1.69 -5.63 5.63
CA ASP A 98 -1.04 -6.86 6.08
C ASP A 98 -0.82 -7.82 4.90
N ILE A 99 -1.84 -8.03 4.05
CA ILE A 99 -1.75 -8.86 2.83
C ILE A 99 -0.70 -8.28 1.87
N TYR A 100 -0.73 -6.96 1.63
CA TYR A 100 0.26 -6.29 0.80
C TYR A 100 1.68 -6.54 1.33
N THR A 101 1.89 -6.37 2.63
CA THR A 101 3.20 -6.57 3.26
C THR A 101 3.72 -7.99 3.04
N PHE A 102 2.88 -9.00 3.22
CA PHE A 102 3.23 -10.39 2.94
C PHE A 102 3.59 -10.61 1.47
N LEU A 103 2.72 -10.21 0.54
CA LEU A 103 2.94 -10.44 -0.90
C LEU A 103 4.17 -9.68 -1.43
N TYR A 104 4.40 -8.48 -0.95
CA TYR A 104 5.55 -7.66 -1.30
C TYR A 104 6.87 -8.26 -0.80
N ASN A 105 6.91 -8.69 0.47
CA ASN A 105 8.11 -9.24 1.08
C ASN A 105 8.52 -10.60 0.49
N HIS A 106 7.57 -11.34 -0.08
CA HIS A 106 7.78 -12.66 -0.68
C HIS A 106 7.63 -12.67 -2.20
N ALA A 107 7.65 -11.50 -2.84
CA ALA A 107 7.61 -11.35 -4.29
C ALA A 107 8.79 -12.07 -4.99
N VAL A 108 8.65 -12.34 -6.29
CA VAL A 108 9.64 -13.08 -7.07
C VAL A 108 11.04 -12.47 -7.05
N ASP A 109 11.13 -11.15 -6.91
CA ASP A 109 12.37 -10.37 -6.86
C ASP A 109 12.73 -9.86 -5.45
N SER A 110 12.03 -10.34 -4.43
CA SER A 110 12.32 -9.97 -3.04
C SER A 110 13.57 -10.72 -2.51
N PRO A 111 14.19 -10.22 -1.43
CA PRO A 111 15.28 -10.95 -0.75
C PRO A 111 14.85 -12.30 -0.15
N GLN A 112 13.54 -12.50 0.06
CA GLN A 112 12.97 -13.72 0.63
C GLN A 112 11.76 -14.19 -0.18
N PRO A 113 11.94 -14.64 -1.43
CA PRO A 113 10.83 -15.13 -2.24
C PRO A 113 10.13 -16.32 -1.56
N GLU A 114 8.80 -16.40 -1.72
CA GLU A 114 8.05 -17.55 -1.20
C GLU A 114 8.53 -18.83 -1.88
N THR A 115 9.05 -19.78 -1.10
CA THR A 115 9.41 -21.09 -1.60
C THR A 115 8.25 -22.07 -1.45
N CYS A 116 7.95 -22.84 -2.48
CA CYS A 116 6.92 -23.88 -2.43
C CYS A 116 7.22 -24.86 -1.29
N GLY A 117 6.29 -25.06 -0.37
CA GLY A 117 6.30 -26.19 0.56
C GLY A 117 6.86 -25.94 1.95
N LYS A 118 6.83 -24.71 2.48
CA LYS A 118 7.07 -24.47 3.91
C LYS A 118 5.90 -23.75 4.57
#